data_e8b58c978eb657879d90c7029e40fbd4
#
_entry.id   e8b58c978eb657879d90c7029e40fbd4
#
_cell.length_a   1.000
_cell.length_b   1.000
_cell.length_c   1.000
_cell.angle_alpha   90.00
_cell.angle_beta   90.00
_cell.angle_gamma   90.00
#
_symmetry.space_group_name_H-M   'P 1'
#
loop_
_entity.id
_entity.type
_entity.pdbx_description
1 polymer ?
#
loop_
_entity_poly.entity_id
_entity_poly.type
_entity_poly.pdbx_seq_one_letter_code
_entity_poly.pdbx_strand_id
1 'polypeptide(L)'
;DRQIRRILKGKLGKLYLRKYVRKVNKTYFSDADKTKPVHIIWQYWEQGLENAPDIVKQCVASVSKYKNGNKHIILDKNTIFDYITIPAYILKMNKNGIIKSAHFSDYIRTALLAKYGGTWIDATVLLTDNLPDYVVNADLFVFQNELKNDLDGLNIANYFISTNPHNEIIEKMKLILEMYWKQNNFVNNYFFYLHAFTLLTQSTEELKAQFAKIPFFSFVPVQRFQDELLTLFNEERWKQIKSMSFAHKLSYKTKVLNKKNKLINKTFLEQLIKGELI
;
A
#
# COMPACT_ATOMS: atom_id res chain seq x y z
N ASP A 1 5.43 -18.48 23.53
CA ASP A 1 4.93 -17.10 23.46
C ASP A 1 4.63 -16.70 22.01
N ARG A 2 3.45 -16.09 21.78
CA ARG A 2 2.94 -15.73 20.44
C ARG A 2 3.87 -14.68 19.78
N GLN A 3 4.42 -13.77 20.56
CA GLN A 3 5.30 -12.71 20.12
C GLN A 3 6.67 -13.25 19.67
N ILE A 4 7.26 -14.16 20.42
CA ILE A 4 8.52 -14.81 20.05
C ILE A 4 8.38 -15.59 18.74
N ARG A 5 7.27 -16.32 18.56
CA ARG A 5 6.99 -17.03 17.29
C ARG A 5 6.85 -16.07 16.10
N ARG A 6 6.25 -14.88 16.29
CA ARG A 6 6.13 -13.85 15.26
C ARG A 6 7.50 -13.31 14.85
N ILE A 7 8.37 -12.98 15.83
CA ILE A 7 9.74 -12.51 15.60
C ILE A 7 10.57 -13.57 14.87
N LEU A 8 10.52 -14.82 15.31
CA LEU A 8 11.26 -15.91 14.67
C LEU A 8 10.81 -16.14 13.23
N LYS A 9 9.50 -16.14 12.97
CA LYS A 9 8.95 -16.24 11.61
C LYS A 9 9.38 -15.07 10.73
N GLY A 10 9.43 -13.85 11.27
CA GLY A 10 9.94 -12.67 10.57
C GLY A 10 11.42 -12.81 10.21
N LYS A 11 12.27 -13.22 11.15
CA LYS A 11 13.71 -13.44 10.92
C LYS A 11 13.97 -14.54 9.88
N LEU A 12 13.28 -15.68 9.99
CA LEU A 12 13.39 -16.78 9.01
C LEU A 12 12.89 -16.36 7.62
N GLY A 13 11.78 -15.63 7.56
CA GLY A 13 11.26 -15.07 6.32
C GLY A 13 12.26 -14.14 5.64
N LYS A 14 12.90 -13.24 6.39
CA LYS A 14 13.96 -12.35 5.88
C LYS A 14 15.17 -13.15 5.39
N LEU A 15 15.62 -14.16 6.14
CA LEU A 15 16.74 -14.99 5.73
C LEU A 15 16.46 -15.69 4.38
N TYR A 16 15.23 -16.22 4.23
CA TYR A 16 14.79 -16.85 2.98
C TYR A 16 14.75 -15.88 1.80
N LEU A 17 14.38 -14.63 2.03
CA LEU A 17 14.28 -13.59 0.99
C LEU A 17 15.64 -13.08 0.51
N ARG A 18 16.71 -13.21 1.30
CA ARG A 18 18.06 -12.73 0.96
C ARG A 18 18.57 -13.27 -0.38
N LYS A 19 18.22 -14.50 -0.76
CA LYS A 19 18.64 -15.10 -2.04
C LYS A 19 18.07 -14.33 -3.25
N TYR A 20 16.82 -13.86 -3.15
CA TYR A 20 16.18 -13.07 -4.21
C TYR A 20 16.76 -11.67 -4.28
N VAL A 21 16.96 -11.03 -3.13
CA VAL A 21 17.61 -9.71 -3.04
C VAL A 21 19.01 -9.75 -3.65
N ARG A 22 19.84 -10.74 -3.29
CA ARG A 22 21.17 -10.92 -3.88
C ARG A 22 21.13 -11.11 -5.40
N LYS A 23 20.10 -11.79 -5.92
CA LYS A 23 19.94 -12.03 -7.36
C LYS A 23 19.55 -10.75 -8.08
N VAL A 24 18.59 -9.97 -7.59
CA VAL A 24 18.16 -8.71 -8.24
C VAL A 24 19.24 -7.63 -8.16
N ASN A 25 20.11 -7.64 -7.15
CA ASN A 25 21.21 -6.69 -7.07
C ASN A 25 22.27 -6.89 -8.17
N LYS A 26 22.27 -8.04 -8.86
CA LYS A 26 23.09 -8.29 -10.04
C LYS A 26 22.42 -7.84 -11.34
N THR A 27 21.16 -7.45 -11.30
CA THR A 27 20.41 -6.95 -12.46
C THR A 27 20.66 -5.46 -12.57
N TYR A 28 21.15 -5.03 -13.72
CA TYR A 28 21.32 -3.62 -14.05
C TYR A 28 20.03 -3.08 -14.66
N PHE A 29 19.60 -1.91 -14.20
CA PHE A 29 18.51 -1.15 -14.78
C PHE A 29 19.10 0.09 -15.45
N SER A 30 18.72 0.33 -16.69
CA SER A 30 19.19 1.51 -17.45
C SER A 30 18.64 2.79 -16.80
N ASP A 31 19.51 3.78 -16.61
CA ASP A 31 19.12 5.13 -16.19
C ASP A 31 18.43 5.94 -17.31
N ALA A 32 18.29 5.35 -18.51
CA ALA A 32 17.94 6.06 -19.74
C ALA A 32 16.52 6.65 -19.75
N ASP A 33 15.62 6.20 -18.88
CA ASP A 33 14.19 6.60 -18.89
C ASP A 33 13.68 7.11 -17.52
N LYS A 34 14.53 7.75 -16.73
CA LYS A 34 14.05 8.52 -15.56
C LYS A 34 13.23 9.70 -16.05
N THR A 35 12.00 9.40 -16.43
CA THR A 35 11.03 10.38 -16.92
C THR A 35 10.46 11.19 -15.76
N LYS A 36 9.89 12.33 -16.10
CA LYS A 36 9.24 13.27 -15.17
C LYS A 36 8.15 12.60 -14.33
N PRO A 37 7.81 13.18 -13.17
CA PRO A 37 6.69 12.71 -12.36
C PRO A 37 5.43 12.49 -13.18
N VAL A 38 4.73 11.39 -12.92
CA VAL A 38 3.50 11.02 -13.62
C VAL A 38 2.33 11.26 -12.68
N HIS A 39 1.43 12.16 -13.10
CA HIS A 39 0.26 12.59 -12.32
C HIS A 39 -0.92 11.61 -12.47
N ILE A 40 -0.70 10.35 -12.07
CA ILE A 40 -1.72 9.29 -12.06
C ILE A 40 -1.84 8.73 -10.65
N ILE A 41 -3.07 8.57 -10.18
CA ILE A 41 -3.40 7.84 -8.95
C ILE A 41 -4.03 6.51 -9.34
N TRP A 42 -3.48 5.42 -8.81
CA TRP A 42 -3.93 4.06 -9.01
C TRP A 42 -4.66 3.56 -7.77
N GLN A 43 -5.86 3.06 -7.94
CA GLN A 43 -6.58 2.27 -6.93
C GLN A 43 -7.04 0.95 -7.55
N TYR A 44 -7.15 -0.08 -6.73
CA TYR A 44 -7.61 -1.40 -7.17
C TYR A 44 -8.58 -1.99 -6.16
N TRP A 45 -9.72 -2.44 -6.66
CA TRP A 45 -10.66 -3.24 -5.91
C TRP A 45 -11.13 -4.42 -6.76
N GLU A 46 -10.71 -5.64 -6.38
CA GLU A 46 -10.82 -6.85 -7.20
C GLU A 46 -12.23 -7.12 -7.73
N GLN A 47 -13.27 -6.85 -6.93
CA GLN A 47 -14.67 -7.13 -7.24
C GLN A 47 -15.39 -6.01 -8.03
N GLY A 48 -14.71 -4.93 -8.35
CA GLY A 48 -15.32 -3.70 -8.88
C GLY A 48 -15.88 -2.80 -7.76
N LEU A 49 -15.85 -1.48 -7.99
CA LEU A 49 -16.26 -0.49 -6.99
C LEU A 49 -17.75 -0.59 -6.62
N GLU A 50 -18.59 -0.98 -7.56
CA GLU A 50 -20.04 -1.18 -7.35
C GLU A 50 -20.32 -2.23 -6.26
N ASN A 51 -19.47 -3.27 -6.16
CA ASN A 51 -19.57 -4.34 -5.17
C ASN A 51 -18.73 -4.09 -3.90
N ALA A 52 -18.12 -2.91 -3.80
CA ALA A 52 -17.27 -2.58 -2.66
C ALA A 52 -18.10 -2.23 -1.41
N PRO A 53 -17.58 -2.52 -0.20
CA PRO A 53 -18.17 -2.01 1.05
C PRO A 53 -18.22 -0.49 1.06
N ASP A 54 -19.20 0.10 1.78
CA ASP A 54 -19.40 1.55 1.84
C ASP A 54 -18.15 2.31 2.30
N ILE A 55 -17.40 1.78 3.26
CA ILE A 55 -16.11 2.36 3.68
C ILE A 55 -15.16 2.50 2.48
N VAL A 56 -15.08 1.49 1.63
CA VAL A 56 -14.20 1.51 0.43
C VAL A 56 -14.72 2.55 -0.56
N LYS A 57 -16.03 2.59 -0.81
CA LYS A 57 -16.64 3.59 -1.71
C LYS A 57 -16.33 5.02 -1.26
N GLN A 58 -16.42 5.29 0.05
CA GLN A 58 -16.10 6.60 0.61
C GLN A 58 -14.59 6.91 0.51
N CYS A 59 -13.72 5.95 0.79
CA CYS A 59 -12.28 6.14 0.59
C CYS A 59 -11.95 6.49 -0.87
N VAL A 60 -12.52 5.76 -1.83
CA VAL A 60 -12.33 6.03 -3.26
C VAL A 60 -12.90 7.40 -3.66
N ALA A 61 -14.07 7.77 -3.16
CA ALA A 61 -14.66 9.10 -3.37
C ALA A 61 -13.77 10.22 -2.84
N SER A 62 -13.16 10.03 -1.66
CA SER A 62 -12.23 11.00 -1.08
C SER A 62 -10.99 11.20 -1.96
N VAL A 63 -10.44 10.13 -2.53
CA VAL A 63 -9.31 10.22 -3.46
C VAL A 63 -9.72 10.98 -4.72
N SER A 64 -10.92 10.74 -5.25
CA SER A 64 -11.45 11.49 -6.41
C SER A 64 -11.61 12.98 -6.11
N LYS A 65 -12.01 13.34 -4.87
CA LYS A 65 -12.15 14.73 -4.41
C LYS A 65 -10.80 15.44 -4.24
N TYR A 66 -9.86 14.76 -3.59
CA TYR A 66 -8.58 15.35 -3.15
C TYR A 66 -7.38 14.96 -4.04
N LYS A 67 -7.63 14.55 -5.27
CA LYS A 67 -6.60 14.12 -6.24
C LYS A 67 -5.67 15.23 -6.73
N ASN A 68 -5.94 16.48 -6.42
CA ASN A 68 -5.11 17.64 -6.77
C ASN A 68 -4.67 17.65 -8.26
N GLY A 69 -5.64 17.59 -9.19
CA GLY A 69 -5.37 17.59 -10.63
C GLY A 69 -4.86 16.27 -11.22
N ASN A 70 -4.47 15.30 -10.40
CA ASN A 70 -3.99 14.01 -10.89
C ASN A 70 -5.12 13.20 -11.56
N LYS A 71 -4.78 12.40 -12.58
CA LYS A 71 -5.70 11.43 -13.17
C LYS A 71 -5.94 10.29 -12.18
N HIS A 72 -7.19 10.03 -11.79
CA HIS A 72 -7.54 8.93 -10.91
C HIS A 72 -8.08 7.76 -11.72
N ILE A 73 -7.42 6.60 -11.58
CA ILE A 73 -7.77 5.35 -12.28
C ILE A 73 -8.09 4.30 -11.24
N ILE A 74 -9.31 3.78 -11.32
CA ILE A 74 -9.83 2.73 -10.44
C ILE A 74 -9.91 1.45 -11.26
N LEU A 75 -9.18 0.44 -10.82
CA LEU A 75 -9.05 -0.84 -11.51
C LEU A 75 -9.75 -1.96 -10.76
N ASP A 76 -10.18 -2.97 -11.49
CA ASP A 76 -10.70 -4.23 -10.99
C ASP A 76 -9.99 -5.43 -11.65
N LYS A 77 -10.50 -6.65 -11.39
CA LYS A 77 -9.94 -7.89 -11.94
C LYS A 77 -10.00 -7.99 -13.47
N ASN A 78 -10.81 -7.18 -14.13
CA ASN A 78 -10.96 -7.20 -15.59
C ASN A 78 -10.12 -6.09 -16.23
N THR A 79 -10.23 -4.87 -15.72
CA THR A 79 -9.60 -3.66 -16.30
C THR A 79 -8.10 -3.58 -16.05
N ILE A 80 -7.57 -4.37 -15.09
CA ILE A 80 -6.12 -4.42 -14.82
C ILE A 80 -5.31 -4.85 -16.06
N PHE A 81 -5.85 -5.67 -16.92
CA PHE A 81 -5.17 -6.19 -18.10
C PHE A 81 -4.99 -5.15 -19.22
N ASP A 82 -5.71 -4.04 -19.15
CA ASP A 82 -5.52 -2.91 -20.08
C ASP A 82 -4.19 -2.18 -19.81
N TYR A 83 -3.61 -2.37 -18.61
CA TYR A 83 -2.41 -1.66 -18.16
C TYR A 83 -1.19 -2.57 -18.03
N ILE A 84 -1.33 -3.75 -17.45
CA ILE A 84 -0.22 -4.64 -17.18
C ILE A 84 -0.46 -6.07 -17.67
N THR A 85 0.62 -6.70 -18.12
CA THR A 85 0.65 -8.14 -18.36
C THR A 85 1.10 -8.85 -17.10
N ILE A 86 0.24 -9.73 -16.58
CA ILE A 86 0.53 -10.51 -15.39
C ILE A 86 1.03 -11.89 -15.81
N PRO A 87 2.18 -12.40 -15.33
CA PRO A 87 2.67 -13.72 -15.67
C PRO A 87 1.64 -14.82 -15.42
N ALA A 88 1.49 -15.75 -16.37
CA ALA A 88 0.46 -16.79 -16.32
C ALA A 88 0.51 -17.64 -15.04
N TYR A 89 1.72 -17.90 -14.49
CA TYR A 89 1.86 -18.63 -13.23
C TYR A 89 1.31 -17.87 -12.02
N ILE A 90 1.44 -16.51 -11.98
CA ILE A 90 0.86 -15.66 -10.93
C ILE A 90 -0.67 -15.71 -11.02
N LEU A 91 -1.25 -15.56 -12.22
CA LEU A 91 -2.70 -15.67 -12.42
C LEU A 91 -3.24 -17.03 -11.99
N LYS A 92 -2.56 -18.11 -12.39
CA LYS A 92 -2.92 -19.47 -11.99
C LYS A 92 -2.89 -19.66 -10.48
N MET A 93 -1.86 -19.15 -9.80
CA MET A 93 -1.74 -19.24 -8.35
C MET A 93 -2.80 -18.39 -7.63
N ASN A 94 -3.13 -17.21 -8.13
CA ASN A 94 -4.20 -16.38 -7.59
C ASN A 94 -5.55 -17.08 -7.76
N LYS A 95 -5.88 -17.58 -8.96
CA LYS A 95 -7.11 -18.33 -9.23
C LYS A 95 -7.26 -19.57 -8.31
N ASN A 96 -6.16 -20.25 -8.01
CA ASN A 96 -6.13 -21.41 -7.11
C ASN A 96 -6.09 -21.03 -5.61
N GLY A 97 -6.17 -19.72 -5.27
CA GLY A 97 -6.17 -19.24 -3.90
C GLY A 97 -4.83 -19.39 -3.15
N ILE A 98 -3.74 -19.71 -3.85
CA ILE A 98 -2.37 -19.76 -3.30
C ILE A 98 -1.90 -18.31 -3.02
N ILE A 99 -2.00 -17.44 -4.02
CA ILE A 99 -1.78 -16.00 -3.85
C ILE A 99 -3.11 -15.39 -3.42
N LYS A 100 -3.19 -14.96 -2.17
CA LYS A 100 -4.37 -14.28 -1.62
C LYS A 100 -4.50 -12.86 -2.19
N SER A 101 -5.71 -12.30 -2.19
CA SER A 101 -5.99 -10.96 -2.75
C SER A 101 -5.04 -9.86 -2.27
N ALA A 102 -4.61 -9.87 -0.99
CA ALA A 102 -3.65 -8.90 -0.48
C ALA A 102 -2.29 -9.00 -1.20
N HIS A 103 -1.73 -10.22 -1.34
CA HIS A 103 -0.46 -10.43 -2.03
C HIS A 103 -0.57 -10.26 -3.54
N PHE A 104 -1.73 -10.54 -4.11
CA PHE A 104 -2.00 -10.25 -5.51
C PHE A 104 -2.03 -8.74 -5.77
N SER A 105 -2.67 -7.98 -4.87
CA SER A 105 -2.63 -6.51 -4.88
C SER A 105 -1.21 -5.97 -4.71
N ASP A 106 -0.35 -6.62 -3.89
CA ASP A 106 1.07 -6.25 -3.78
C ASP A 106 1.81 -6.38 -5.13
N TYR A 107 1.51 -7.43 -5.90
CA TYR A 107 2.08 -7.59 -7.23
C TYR A 107 1.55 -6.53 -8.21
N ILE A 108 0.22 -6.32 -8.24
CA ILE A 108 -0.43 -5.35 -9.13
C ILE A 108 0.14 -3.94 -8.92
N ARG A 109 0.18 -3.46 -7.65
CA ARG A 109 0.72 -2.12 -7.33
C ARG A 109 2.15 -1.97 -7.81
N THR A 110 2.97 -3.00 -7.57
CA THR A 110 4.39 -2.95 -7.93
C THR A 110 4.56 -2.94 -9.45
N ALA A 111 3.78 -3.75 -10.18
CA ALA A 111 3.85 -3.81 -11.63
C ALA A 111 3.37 -2.51 -12.30
N LEU A 112 2.29 -1.89 -11.79
CA LEU A 112 1.80 -0.58 -12.27
C LEU A 112 2.84 0.52 -12.02
N LEU A 113 3.34 0.59 -10.79
CA LEU A 113 4.31 1.62 -10.39
C LEU A 113 5.65 1.46 -11.11
N ALA A 114 6.14 0.23 -11.32
CA ALA A 114 7.35 -0.02 -12.10
C ALA A 114 7.20 0.49 -13.54
N LYS A 115 6.07 0.21 -14.19
CA LYS A 115 5.86 0.52 -15.61
C LYS A 115 5.49 1.98 -15.84
N TYR A 116 4.60 2.53 -15.04
CA TYR A 116 3.98 3.83 -15.29
C TYR A 116 4.35 4.89 -14.26
N GLY A 117 4.89 4.51 -13.11
CA GLY A 117 4.99 5.41 -11.98
C GLY A 117 3.63 5.86 -11.45
N GLY A 118 3.58 7.05 -10.87
CA GLY A 118 2.39 7.63 -10.25
C GLY A 118 2.24 7.24 -8.79
N THR A 119 1.05 7.39 -8.26
CA THR A 119 0.74 7.16 -6.84
C THR A 119 -0.24 6.01 -6.67
N TRP A 120 0.20 4.93 -6.03
CA TRP A 120 -0.71 3.90 -5.55
C TRP A 120 -1.30 4.30 -4.21
N ILE A 121 -2.62 4.23 -4.11
CA ILE A 121 -3.38 4.45 -2.88
C ILE A 121 -4.31 3.26 -2.69
N ASP A 122 -4.14 2.46 -1.62
CA ASP A 122 -5.08 1.37 -1.34
C ASP A 122 -6.53 1.90 -1.31
N ALA A 123 -7.48 1.12 -1.82
CA ALA A 123 -8.89 1.50 -1.84
C ALA A 123 -9.53 1.68 -0.44
N THR A 124 -8.77 1.43 0.62
CA THR A 124 -9.15 1.66 2.02
C THR A 124 -8.40 2.83 2.66
N VAL A 125 -7.79 3.68 1.87
CA VAL A 125 -7.18 4.93 2.35
C VAL A 125 -8.14 6.08 2.08
N LEU A 126 -8.52 6.78 3.13
CA LEU A 126 -9.31 8.01 3.09
C LEU A 126 -8.35 9.19 2.95
N LEU A 127 -8.54 10.04 1.97
CA LEU A 127 -7.91 11.36 1.91
C LEU A 127 -8.82 12.40 2.59
N THR A 128 -8.23 13.29 3.35
CA THR A 128 -8.93 14.39 4.05
C THR A 128 -8.41 15.76 3.63
N ASP A 129 -7.41 15.78 2.76
CA ASP A 129 -6.85 16.98 2.14
C ASP A 129 -6.27 16.64 0.77
N ASN A 130 -5.95 17.67 -0.02
CA ASN A 130 -5.34 17.52 -1.32
C ASN A 130 -4.05 16.72 -1.26
N LEU A 131 -3.85 15.87 -2.26
CA LEU A 131 -2.61 15.11 -2.41
C LEU A 131 -1.43 16.10 -2.55
N PRO A 132 -0.46 16.10 -1.61
CA PRO A 132 0.59 17.11 -1.60
C PRO A 132 1.56 16.97 -2.79
N ASP A 133 2.03 18.10 -3.31
CA ASP A 133 2.98 18.13 -4.42
C ASP A 133 4.31 17.43 -4.10
N TYR A 134 4.77 17.50 -2.85
CA TYR A 134 5.98 16.78 -2.42
C TYR A 134 5.84 15.25 -2.46
N VAL A 135 4.61 14.74 -2.49
CA VAL A 135 4.33 13.31 -2.66
C VAL A 135 4.44 12.91 -4.13
N VAL A 136 3.74 13.65 -4.99
CA VAL A 136 3.65 13.31 -6.43
C VAL A 136 4.92 13.62 -7.20
N ASN A 137 5.74 14.55 -6.72
CA ASN A 137 7.00 14.94 -7.34
C ASN A 137 8.23 14.23 -6.76
N ALA A 138 8.06 13.35 -5.78
CA ALA A 138 9.15 12.55 -5.23
C ALA A 138 9.57 11.44 -6.19
N ASP A 139 10.88 11.15 -6.27
CA ASP A 139 11.38 9.97 -6.99
C ASP A 139 10.79 8.68 -6.42
N LEU A 140 10.65 8.64 -5.10
CA LEU A 140 9.93 7.61 -4.36
C LEU A 140 9.41 8.22 -3.06
N PHE A 141 8.14 8.01 -2.75
CA PHE A 141 7.51 8.36 -1.47
C PHE A 141 6.79 7.15 -0.89
N VAL A 142 7.03 6.90 0.38
CA VAL A 142 6.30 5.93 1.21
C VAL A 142 6.19 6.47 2.63
N PHE A 143 5.11 6.17 3.32
CA PHE A 143 5.07 6.37 4.77
C PHE A 143 6.01 5.38 5.45
N GLN A 144 6.75 5.86 6.46
CA GLN A 144 7.81 5.12 7.12
C GLN A 144 7.48 4.83 8.59
N ASN A 145 8.16 3.82 9.14
CA ASN A 145 8.05 3.50 10.56
C ASN A 145 9.04 4.34 11.38
N GLU A 146 8.52 5.06 12.36
CA GLU A 146 9.35 5.82 13.30
C GLU A 146 9.91 4.96 14.45
N LEU A 147 9.35 3.78 14.66
CA LEU A 147 9.73 2.89 15.74
C LEU A 147 11.03 2.14 15.40
N LYS A 148 12.18 2.65 15.83
CA LYS A 148 13.50 2.04 15.61
C LYS A 148 13.60 0.58 16.11
N ASN A 149 12.77 0.20 17.07
CA ASN A 149 12.73 -1.13 17.68
C ASN A 149 11.49 -1.93 17.31
N ASP A 150 10.93 -1.71 16.10
CA ASP A 150 9.85 -2.56 15.63
C ASP A 150 10.30 -4.02 15.56
N LEU A 151 9.63 -4.86 16.34
CA LEU A 151 9.92 -6.29 16.46
C LEU A 151 9.79 -7.02 15.12
N ASP A 152 8.94 -6.53 14.23
CA ASP A 152 8.79 -7.06 12.88
C ASP A 152 9.87 -6.53 11.93
N GLY A 153 10.56 -5.44 12.30
CA GLY A 153 11.58 -4.78 11.50
C GLY A 153 11.05 -4.30 10.15
N LEU A 154 9.84 -3.78 10.15
CA LEU A 154 9.18 -3.19 8.99
C LEU A 154 9.50 -1.69 8.97
N ASN A 155 9.97 -1.18 7.84
CA ASN A 155 10.40 0.21 7.74
C ASN A 155 9.45 1.09 6.91
N ILE A 156 8.47 0.50 6.23
CA ILE A 156 7.50 1.24 5.40
C ILE A 156 6.08 0.71 5.55
N ALA A 157 5.14 1.50 5.02
CA ALA A 157 3.76 1.09 4.74
C ALA A 157 3.53 1.03 3.23
N ASN A 158 3.04 -0.12 2.73
CA ASN A 158 2.85 -0.35 1.29
C ASN A 158 1.47 0.04 0.76
N TYR A 159 0.58 0.52 1.60
CA TYR A 159 -0.75 0.98 1.20
C TYR A 159 -0.77 2.35 0.50
N PHE A 160 0.35 3.05 0.50
CA PHE A 160 0.53 4.34 -0.14
C PHE A 160 1.97 4.45 -0.66
N ILE A 161 2.15 4.45 -1.97
CA ILE A 161 3.46 4.54 -2.63
C ILE A 161 3.34 5.48 -3.82
N SER A 162 4.16 6.53 -3.87
CA SER A 162 4.31 7.36 -5.06
C SER A 162 5.72 7.22 -5.61
N THR A 163 5.87 7.16 -6.94
CA THR A 163 7.16 6.97 -7.57
C THR A 163 7.16 7.44 -9.03
N ASN A 164 8.33 7.79 -9.53
CA ASN A 164 8.56 7.93 -10.96
C ASN A 164 8.56 6.56 -11.64
N PRO A 165 8.21 6.47 -12.95
CA PRO A 165 8.37 5.24 -13.71
C PRO A 165 9.82 4.77 -13.67
N HIS A 166 10.02 3.45 -13.78
CA HIS A 166 11.34 2.82 -13.80
C HIS A 166 12.23 3.12 -12.57
N ASN A 167 11.62 3.42 -11.43
CA ASN A 167 12.36 3.54 -10.17
C ASN A 167 13.02 2.21 -9.82
N GLU A 168 14.33 2.21 -9.59
CA GLU A 168 15.14 1.00 -9.39
C GLU A 168 14.65 0.13 -8.23
N ILE A 169 14.26 0.75 -7.11
CA ILE A 169 13.74 0.00 -5.93
C ILE A 169 12.44 -0.72 -6.31
N ILE A 170 11.54 -0.06 -7.03
CA ILE A 170 10.24 -0.63 -7.43
C ILE A 170 10.42 -1.72 -8.49
N GLU A 171 11.30 -1.50 -9.48
CA GLU A 171 11.64 -2.52 -10.48
C GLU A 171 12.26 -3.79 -9.85
N LYS A 172 13.19 -3.61 -8.92
CA LYS A 172 13.79 -4.72 -8.17
C LYS A 172 12.76 -5.44 -7.31
N MET A 173 11.82 -4.69 -6.68
CA MET A 173 10.72 -5.29 -5.94
C MET A 173 9.83 -6.16 -6.83
N LYS A 174 9.48 -5.68 -8.05
CA LYS A 174 8.72 -6.46 -9.03
C LYS A 174 9.42 -7.77 -9.36
N LEU A 175 10.73 -7.72 -9.66
CA LEU A 175 11.51 -8.92 -9.94
C LEU A 175 11.58 -9.89 -8.74
N ILE A 176 11.70 -9.38 -7.51
CA ILE A 176 11.67 -10.22 -6.30
C ILE A 176 10.33 -10.96 -6.21
N LEU A 177 9.20 -10.27 -6.41
CA LEU A 177 7.87 -10.88 -6.37
C LEU A 177 7.72 -11.95 -7.46
N GLU A 178 8.14 -11.66 -8.69
CA GLU A 178 8.08 -12.61 -9.80
C GLU A 178 8.94 -13.86 -9.56
N MET A 179 10.18 -13.68 -9.14
CA MET A 179 11.07 -14.81 -8.81
C MET A 179 10.56 -15.63 -7.63
N TYR A 180 10.01 -14.96 -6.62
CA TYR A 180 9.44 -15.64 -5.46
C TYR A 180 8.28 -16.53 -5.88
N TRP A 181 7.28 -15.98 -6.56
CA TRP A 181 6.10 -16.72 -6.99
C TRP A 181 6.37 -17.77 -8.08
N LYS A 182 7.46 -17.61 -8.86
CA LYS A 182 7.89 -18.64 -9.80
C LYS A 182 8.44 -19.89 -9.10
N GLN A 183 9.01 -19.73 -7.91
CA GLN A 183 9.70 -20.80 -7.17
C GLN A 183 8.93 -21.33 -5.97
N ASN A 184 7.86 -20.66 -5.53
CA ASN A 184 7.14 -20.99 -4.30
C ASN A 184 5.63 -20.94 -4.54
N ASN A 185 4.93 -21.85 -3.84
CA ASN A 185 3.47 -21.97 -3.82
C ASN A 185 2.86 -21.63 -2.44
N PHE A 186 3.58 -20.90 -1.61
CA PHE A 186 3.15 -20.50 -0.27
C PHE A 186 3.74 -19.15 0.13
N VAL A 187 3.18 -18.54 1.14
CA VAL A 187 3.69 -17.31 1.78
C VAL A 187 4.15 -17.62 3.19
N ASN A 188 5.42 -17.36 3.46
CA ASN A 188 6.00 -17.58 4.79
C ASN A 188 5.47 -16.62 5.85
N ASN A 189 5.14 -15.40 5.44
CA ASN A 189 4.72 -14.33 6.33
C ASN A 189 3.78 -13.37 5.61
N TYR A 190 2.72 -12.91 6.28
CA TYR A 190 1.80 -11.90 5.75
C TYR A 190 2.52 -10.62 5.31
N PHE A 191 3.57 -10.22 6.04
CA PHE A 191 4.37 -9.03 5.75
C PHE A 191 5.51 -9.28 4.74
N PHE A 192 5.38 -10.31 3.91
CA PHE A 192 6.37 -10.71 2.91
C PHE A 192 6.88 -9.52 2.06
N TYR A 193 5.96 -8.68 1.53
CA TYR A 193 6.31 -7.51 0.74
C TYR A 193 7.19 -6.53 1.53
N LEU A 194 6.79 -6.19 2.74
CA LEU A 194 7.48 -5.23 3.59
C LEU A 194 8.87 -5.73 4.00
N HIS A 195 9.00 -7.04 4.29
CA HIS A 195 10.29 -7.65 4.55
C HIS A 195 11.21 -7.63 3.33
N ALA A 196 10.68 -7.91 2.14
CA ALA A 196 11.44 -7.86 0.90
C ALA A 196 11.94 -6.43 0.62
N PHE A 197 11.07 -5.44 0.77
CA PHE A 197 11.41 -4.02 0.62
C PHE A 197 12.50 -3.58 1.60
N THR A 198 12.34 -3.91 2.90
CA THR A 198 13.34 -3.59 3.93
C THR A 198 14.71 -4.21 3.63
N LEU A 199 14.73 -5.49 3.22
CA LEU A 199 15.97 -6.17 2.87
C LEU A 199 16.62 -5.56 1.61
N LEU A 200 15.82 -5.23 0.61
CA LEU A 200 16.30 -4.65 -0.63
C LEU A 200 16.95 -3.29 -0.37
N THR A 201 16.25 -2.39 0.30
CA THR A 201 16.73 -1.01 0.57
C THR A 201 17.94 -0.95 1.51
N GLN A 202 18.24 -2.06 2.20
CA GLN A 202 19.43 -2.19 3.07
C GLN A 202 20.55 -3.04 2.45
N SER A 203 20.41 -3.49 1.20
CA SER A 203 21.27 -4.51 0.63
C SER A 203 22.55 -4.00 -0.02
N THR A 204 22.56 -2.77 -0.51
CA THR A 204 23.74 -2.07 -1.07
C THR A 204 23.80 -0.64 -0.59
N GLU A 205 24.97 0.01 -0.69
CA GLU A 205 25.13 1.41 -0.28
C GLU A 205 24.32 2.35 -1.18
N GLU A 206 24.21 2.04 -2.48
CA GLU A 206 23.42 2.82 -3.43
C GLU A 206 21.93 2.80 -3.08
N LEU A 207 21.37 1.62 -2.78
CA LEU A 207 19.96 1.48 -2.41
C LEU A 207 19.66 2.10 -1.04
N LYS A 208 20.60 2.02 -0.10
CA LYS A 208 20.49 2.75 1.19
C LYS A 208 20.46 4.26 0.96
N ALA A 209 21.36 4.76 0.10
CA ALA A 209 21.41 6.19 -0.24
C ALA A 209 20.15 6.65 -0.97
N GLN A 210 19.59 5.83 -1.88
CA GLN A 210 18.31 6.13 -2.53
C GLN A 210 17.17 6.16 -1.50
N PHE A 211 17.09 5.18 -0.61
CA PHE A 211 16.07 5.14 0.43
C PHE A 211 16.19 6.31 1.42
N ALA A 212 17.40 6.72 1.77
CA ALA A 212 17.64 7.87 2.66
C ALA A 212 17.20 9.22 2.08
N LYS A 213 17.03 9.33 0.75
CA LYS A 213 16.48 10.53 0.09
C LYS A 213 14.97 10.66 0.20
N ILE A 214 14.26 9.59 0.58
CA ILE A 214 12.80 9.61 0.72
C ILE A 214 12.45 10.50 1.92
N PRO A 215 11.57 11.50 1.75
CA PRO A 215 11.11 12.32 2.86
C PRO A 215 10.50 11.46 3.96
N PHE A 216 10.90 11.69 5.21
CA PHE A 216 10.38 10.92 6.33
C PHE A 216 8.99 11.43 6.75
N PHE A 217 7.98 10.56 6.58
CA PHE A 217 6.64 10.76 7.10
C PHE A 217 6.21 9.49 7.83
N SER A 218 5.91 9.62 9.13
CA SER A 218 5.45 8.49 9.94
C SER A 218 4.10 7.96 9.46
N PHE A 219 3.94 6.64 9.43
CA PHE A 219 2.63 6.03 9.18
C PHE A 219 1.72 5.99 10.43
N VAL A 220 2.22 6.30 11.62
CA VAL A 220 1.45 6.24 12.87
C VAL A 220 0.24 7.18 12.85
N PRO A 221 0.37 8.47 12.47
CA PRO A 221 -0.79 9.35 12.32
C PRO A 221 -1.79 8.86 11.28
N VAL A 222 -1.31 8.21 10.21
CA VAL A 222 -2.16 7.68 9.13
C VAL A 222 -3.09 6.56 9.62
N GLN A 223 -2.68 5.81 10.63
CA GLN A 223 -3.48 4.71 11.21
C GLN A 223 -4.41 5.15 12.35
N ARG A 224 -4.22 6.36 12.86
CA ARG A 224 -4.93 6.81 14.07
C ARG A 224 -6.45 6.83 13.93
N PHE A 225 -6.97 7.26 12.80
CA PHE A 225 -8.41 7.37 12.59
C PHE A 225 -9.12 6.01 12.65
N GLN A 226 -8.46 4.92 12.25
CA GLN A 226 -9.03 3.56 12.34
C GLN A 226 -9.45 3.19 13.77
N ASP A 227 -8.69 3.61 14.77
CA ASP A 227 -8.99 3.31 16.18
C ASP A 227 -10.22 4.06 16.71
N GLU A 228 -10.56 5.17 16.06
CA GLU A 228 -11.66 6.06 16.49
C GLU A 228 -12.96 5.88 15.71
N LEU A 229 -12.98 5.05 14.66
CA LEU A 229 -14.16 4.87 13.80
C LEU A 229 -15.46 4.53 14.55
N LEU A 230 -15.37 3.75 15.62
CA LEU A 230 -16.54 3.32 16.41
C LEU A 230 -16.82 4.21 17.62
N THR A 231 -16.06 5.27 17.84
CA THR A 231 -16.35 6.26 18.89
C THR A 231 -17.41 7.27 18.42
N LEU A 232 -18.03 7.97 19.37
CA LEU A 232 -19.01 9.01 19.04
C LEU A 232 -18.32 10.14 18.26
N PHE A 233 -19.02 10.60 17.22
CA PHE A 233 -18.53 11.71 16.40
C PHE A 233 -18.41 12.98 17.25
N ASN A 234 -17.30 13.69 17.08
CA ASN A 234 -17.01 14.97 17.67
C ASN A 234 -16.27 15.83 16.64
N GLU A 235 -16.80 17.02 16.35
CA GLU A 235 -16.26 17.92 15.31
C GLU A 235 -14.84 18.39 15.62
N GLU A 236 -14.54 18.75 16.87
CA GLU A 236 -13.20 19.19 17.27
C GLU A 236 -12.20 18.04 17.16
N ARG A 237 -12.64 16.82 17.53
CA ARG A 237 -11.80 15.63 17.37
C ARG A 237 -11.54 15.33 15.90
N TRP A 238 -12.55 15.51 15.02
CA TRP A 238 -12.38 15.35 13.58
C TRP A 238 -11.37 16.34 12.99
N LYS A 239 -11.43 17.60 13.42
CA LYS A 239 -10.40 18.60 13.02
C LYS A 239 -8.99 18.17 13.44
N GLN A 240 -8.82 17.66 14.67
CA GLN A 240 -7.55 17.13 15.14
C GLN A 240 -7.06 15.94 14.28
N ILE A 241 -7.93 14.97 13.98
CA ILE A 241 -7.59 13.81 13.15
C ILE A 241 -7.12 14.27 11.77
N LYS A 242 -7.85 15.17 11.10
CA LYS A 242 -7.46 15.72 9.81
C LYS A 242 -6.12 16.44 9.83
N SER A 243 -5.79 17.14 10.91
CA SER A 243 -4.52 17.84 11.04
C SER A 243 -3.31 16.92 11.25
N MET A 244 -3.52 15.66 11.65
CA MET A 244 -2.43 14.70 11.86
C MET A 244 -1.87 14.16 10.54
N SER A 245 -2.71 14.01 9.51
CA SER A 245 -2.30 13.47 8.21
C SER A 245 -3.33 13.83 7.14
N PHE A 246 -2.89 14.01 5.90
CA PHE A 246 -3.77 14.14 4.73
C PHE A 246 -4.40 12.81 4.30
N ALA A 247 -3.88 11.67 4.80
CA ALA A 247 -4.31 10.32 4.45
C ALA A 247 -4.53 9.47 5.70
N HIS A 248 -5.57 8.64 5.71
CA HIS A 248 -5.92 7.77 6.84
C HIS A 248 -6.19 6.36 6.35
N LYS A 249 -5.43 5.37 6.84
CA LYS A 249 -5.60 3.95 6.51
C LYS A 249 -6.72 3.35 7.34
N LEU A 250 -7.74 2.84 6.67
CA LEU A 250 -8.90 2.21 7.28
C LEU A 250 -8.97 0.72 6.96
N SER A 251 -9.87 0.02 7.67
CA SER A 251 -10.21 -1.38 7.45
C SER A 251 -11.68 -1.52 7.07
N TYR A 252 -11.95 -2.10 5.90
CA TYR A 252 -13.32 -2.45 5.50
C TYR A 252 -13.92 -3.61 6.33
N LYS A 253 -13.11 -4.30 7.14
CA LYS A 253 -13.56 -5.36 8.05
C LYS A 253 -14.15 -4.82 9.34
N THR A 254 -14.18 -3.51 9.52
CA THR A 254 -14.84 -2.86 10.65
C THR A 254 -16.33 -3.18 10.63
N LYS A 255 -16.87 -3.66 11.75
CA LYS A 255 -18.28 -4.04 11.83
C LYS A 255 -19.15 -2.78 11.82
N VAL A 256 -19.89 -2.58 10.76
CA VAL A 256 -20.80 -1.46 10.55
C VAL A 256 -22.06 -1.59 11.41
N LEU A 257 -22.45 -2.84 11.72
CA LEU A 257 -23.68 -3.15 12.49
C LEU A 257 -23.32 -3.68 13.88
N ASN A 258 -24.10 -3.28 14.89
CA ASN A 258 -24.02 -3.86 16.21
C ASN A 258 -24.60 -5.29 16.22
N LYS A 259 -24.54 -5.98 17.39
CA LYS A 259 -25.08 -7.36 17.57
C LYS A 259 -26.57 -7.50 17.25
N LYS A 260 -27.32 -6.38 17.17
CA LYS A 260 -28.76 -6.34 16.82
C LYS A 260 -28.98 -5.95 15.34
N ASN A 261 -27.97 -5.99 14.49
CA ASN A 261 -28.00 -5.57 13.08
C ASN A 261 -28.47 -4.10 12.88
N LYS A 262 -28.23 -3.24 13.88
CA LYS A 262 -28.47 -1.80 13.76
C LYS A 262 -27.16 -1.07 13.47
N LEU A 263 -27.19 -0.09 12.56
CA LEU A 263 -26.07 0.81 12.33
C LEU A 263 -25.64 1.42 13.67
N ILE A 264 -24.34 1.51 13.91
CA ILE A 264 -23.78 2.12 15.11
C ILE A 264 -23.95 3.65 14.96
N ASN A 265 -24.97 4.19 15.61
CA ASN A 265 -25.40 5.59 15.45
C ASN A 265 -24.42 6.58 16.08
N LYS A 266 -24.36 7.79 15.49
CA LYS A 266 -23.59 8.95 15.98
C LYS A 266 -22.10 8.68 16.09
N THR A 267 -21.56 7.71 15.35
CA THR A 267 -20.12 7.41 15.33
C THR A 267 -19.43 8.04 14.12
N PHE A 268 -18.10 8.13 14.17
CA PHE A 268 -17.31 8.50 12.98
C PHE A 268 -17.58 7.59 11.80
N LEU A 269 -17.79 6.29 12.03
CA LEU A 269 -18.12 5.33 10.98
C LEU A 269 -19.43 5.68 10.28
N GLU A 270 -20.46 6.04 11.02
CA GLU A 270 -21.75 6.46 10.43
C GLU A 270 -21.56 7.72 9.58
N GLN A 271 -20.88 8.74 10.10
CA GLN A 271 -20.60 9.98 9.36
C GLN A 271 -19.80 9.70 8.07
N LEU A 272 -18.79 8.80 8.16
CA LEU A 272 -18.02 8.39 7.00
C LEU A 272 -18.89 7.72 5.95
N ILE A 273 -19.73 6.75 6.32
CA ILE A 273 -20.59 6.00 5.39
C ILE A 273 -21.60 6.92 4.72
N LYS A 274 -22.13 7.93 5.44
CA LYS A 274 -23.03 8.96 4.87
C LYS A 274 -22.32 9.94 3.94
N GLY A 275 -20.99 9.92 3.88
CA GLY A 275 -20.18 10.86 3.08
C GLY A 275 -19.98 12.23 3.75
N GLU A 276 -20.37 12.37 5.03
CA GLU A 276 -20.29 13.65 5.75
C GLU A 276 -18.86 14.03 6.20
N LEU A 277 -17.91 13.09 6.07
CA LEU A 277 -16.48 13.32 6.40
C LEU A 277 -15.61 13.62 5.18
N ILE A 278 -16.19 13.69 3.98
CA ILE A 278 -15.46 13.89 2.71
C ILE A 278 -15.73 15.28 2.14
#